data_61d63973be4aae7adf31dc47317e15bd
#
_entry.id   61d63973be4aae7adf31dc47317e15bd
#
_cell.length_a   1.000
_cell.length_b   1.000
_cell.length_c   1.000
_cell.angle_alpha   90.00
_cell.angle_beta   90.00
_cell.angle_gamma   90.00
#
_symmetry.space_group_name_H-M   'P 1'
#
loop_
_entity.id
_entity.type
_entity.pdbx_description
1 polymer ?
#
loop_
_entity_poly.entity_id
_entity_poly.type
_entity_poly.pdbx_seq_one_letter_code
_entity_poly.pdbx_strand_id
1 'polypeptide(L)'
;MDRLIGVFLVALSAACFGVNPIFARIAFGAGSDPATFLFIRYALASAVMVGILAAKQLKYPKGRLLVLLILVGTVGLGGSTFCYFTALTLAPVSLVVVITYMYPALVSLFPVVFLKECMSYEKITGLFLTLLGITFTAAPFSRGEYSGIVLSMITAVVYALFLIFGSAAIHEAGLLPASTVIIVSATCAYGAMVAIQGAQWPTGPIGWGATVASALISTVSGLVCLLAGLRRIDTANAAMISTFEVVVSITLAVIVLKEAISWSKTVGAVLIIFVVLFLAKSEYKRARIELFNRDLQ
;
A
#
# COMPACT_ATOMS: atom_id res chain seq x y z
N MET A 1 22.62 14.54 -11.26
CA MET A 1 21.63 15.37 -10.54
C MET A 1 20.24 14.76 -10.62
N ASP A 2 19.77 14.33 -11.78
CA ASP A 2 18.41 13.73 -11.95
C ASP A 2 18.15 12.47 -11.12
N ARG A 3 19.15 11.60 -10.98
CA ARG A 3 19.00 10.38 -10.16
C ARG A 3 18.81 10.68 -8.67
N LEU A 4 19.53 11.68 -8.13
CA LEU A 4 19.36 12.12 -6.74
C LEU A 4 17.98 12.73 -6.50
N ILE A 5 17.48 13.52 -7.47
CA ILE A 5 16.10 14.06 -7.43
C ILE A 5 15.09 12.90 -7.44
N GLY A 6 15.32 11.86 -8.25
CA GLY A 6 14.46 10.67 -8.27
C GLY A 6 14.40 9.93 -6.93
N VAL A 7 15.57 9.70 -6.30
CA VAL A 7 15.68 9.09 -4.96
C VAL A 7 14.93 9.93 -3.91
N PHE A 8 15.12 11.26 -3.92
CA PHE A 8 14.45 12.17 -2.99
C PHE A 8 12.92 12.13 -3.17
N LEU A 9 12.42 12.16 -4.41
CA LEU A 9 10.99 12.11 -4.70
C LEU A 9 10.35 10.80 -4.24
N VAL A 10 11.01 9.66 -4.44
CA VAL A 10 10.48 8.37 -3.95
C VAL A 10 10.53 8.30 -2.43
N ALA A 11 11.58 8.79 -1.80
CA ALA A 11 11.64 8.85 -0.34
C ALA A 11 10.56 9.78 0.25
N LEU A 12 10.30 10.92 -0.39
CA LEU A 12 9.22 11.82 -0.01
C LEU A 12 7.85 11.15 -0.19
N SER A 13 7.64 10.42 -1.28
CA SER A 13 6.43 9.61 -1.50
C SER A 13 6.24 8.58 -0.39
N ALA A 14 7.30 7.85 -0.04
CA ALA A 14 7.26 6.87 1.04
C ALA A 14 6.90 7.53 2.39
N ALA A 15 7.45 8.71 2.68
CA ALA A 15 7.07 9.47 3.86
C ALA A 15 5.59 9.90 3.82
N CYS A 16 5.09 10.37 2.68
CA CYS A 16 3.68 10.73 2.49
C CYS A 16 2.74 9.54 2.73
N PHE A 17 3.10 8.35 2.24
CA PHE A 17 2.31 7.14 2.52
C PHE A 17 2.45 6.69 3.98
N GLY A 18 3.64 6.81 4.56
CA GLY A 18 3.91 6.42 5.95
C GLY A 18 3.16 7.24 7.00
N VAL A 19 2.78 8.47 6.70
CA VAL A 19 1.95 9.31 7.59
C VAL A 19 0.48 8.88 7.59
N ASN A 20 0.02 8.18 6.56
CA ASN A 20 -1.39 7.87 6.33
C ASN A 20 -2.08 7.12 7.50
N PRO A 21 -1.52 6.05 8.09
CA PRO A 21 -2.15 5.38 9.23
C PRO A 21 -2.29 6.29 10.45
N ILE A 22 -1.44 7.28 10.60
CA ILE A 22 -1.54 8.27 11.69
C ILE A 22 -2.73 9.19 11.47
N PHE A 23 -2.90 9.72 10.26
CA PHE A 23 -4.09 10.52 9.92
C PHE A 23 -5.38 9.73 10.14
N ALA A 24 -5.40 8.44 9.75
CA ALA A 24 -6.54 7.58 9.97
C ALA A 24 -6.86 7.42 11.47
N ARG A 25 -5.86 7.13 12.29
CA ARG A 25 -6.06 7.01 13.76
C ARG A 25 -6.58 8.29 14.38
N ILE A 26 -6.10 9.46 13.94
CA ILE A 26 -6.62 10.76 14.39
C ILE A 26 -8.08 10.93 13.96
N ALA A 27 -8.43 10.61 12.71
CA ALA A 27 -9.80 10.71 12.22
C ALA A 27 -10.75 9.74 12.95
N PHE A 28 -10.30 8.50 13.22
CA PHE A 28 -11.07 7.52 14.00
C PHE A 28 -11.27 7.94 15.45
N GLY A 29 -10.24 8.52 16.08
CA GLY A 29 -10.35 9.15 17.39
C GLY A 29 -11.32 10.34 17.44
N ALA A 30 -11.56 10.98 16.29
CA ALA A 30 -12.55 12.05 16.12
C ALA A 30 -13.95 11.53 15.69
N GLY A 31 -14.20 10.22 15.80
CA GLY A 31 -15.50 9.59 15.57
C GLY A 31 -15.79 9.14 14.13
N SER A 32 -14.82 9.23 13.22
CA SER A 32 -15.00 8.68 11.88
C SER A 32 -14.83 7.15 11.86
N ASP A 33 -15.62 6.46 11.05
CA ASP A 33 -15.42 5.05 10.76
C ASP A 33 -14.53 4.84 9.52
N PRO A 34 -13.94 3.64 9.32
CA PRO A 34 -13.09 3.36 8.17
C PRO A 34 -13.76 3.59 6.82
N ALA A 35 -15.04 3.26 6.65
CA ALA A 35 -15.75 3.41 5.38
C ALA A 35 -15.91 4.89 5.02
N THR A 36 -16.35 5.73 5.96
CA THR A 36 -16.51 7.18 5.76
C THR A 36 -15.16 7.86 5.51
N PHE A 37 -14.11 7.52 6.28
CA PHE A 37 -12.76 8.03 6.07
C PHE A 37 -12.25 7.71 4.66
N LEU A 38 -12.39 6.46 4.23
CA LEU A 38 -11.95 6.02 2.90
C LEU A 38 -12.78 6.64 1.79
N PHE A 39 -14.09 6.80 1.99
CA PHE A 39 -14.95 7.49 1.03
C PHE A 39 -14.47 8.92 0.78
N ILE A 40 -14.29 9.73 1.84
CA ILE A 40 -13.81 11.12 1.71
C ILE A 40 -12.44 11.15 1.03
N ARG A 41 -11.52 10.31 1.50
CA ARG A 41 -10.16 10.24 0.97
C ARG A 41 -10.14 9.92 -0.52
N TYR A 42 -10.84 8.88 -0.94
CA TYR A 42 -10.85 8.46 -2.34
C TYR A 42 -11.71 9.37 -3.22
N ALA A 43 -12.78 9.99 -2.69
CA ALA A 43 -13.57 10.99 -3.42
C ALA A 43 -12.73 12.22 -3.78
N LEU A 44 -11.95 12.75 -2.83
CA LEU A 44 -11.03 13.85 -3.09
C LEU A 44 -9.93 13.44 -4.09
N ALA A 45 -9.35 12.25 -3.92
CA ALA A 45 -8.34 11.74 -4.84
C ALA A 45 -8.93 11.52 -6.26
N SER A 46 -10.16 11.00 -6.35
CA SER A 46 -10.88 10.82 -7.62
C SER A 46 -11.10 12.14 -8.35
N ALA A 47 -11.53 13.18 -7.63
CA ALA A 47 -11.74 14.51 -8.21
C ALA A 47 -10.43 15.05 -8.83
N VAL A 48 -9.30 14.91 -8.13
CA VAL A 48 -7.99 15.32 -8.65
C VAL A 48 -7.58 14.47 -9.87
N MET A 49 -7.72 13.14 -9.78
CA MET A 49 -7.30 12.24 -10.87
C MET A 49 -8.14 12.42 -12.13
N VAL A 50 -9.47 12.59 -11.99
CA VAL A 50 -10.38 12.90 -13.10
C VAL A 50 -10.02 14.25 -13.71
N GLY A 51 -9.73 15.27 -12.89
CA GLY A 51 -9.29 16.58 -13.37
C GLY A 51 -7.98 16.50 -14.17
N ILE A 52 -6.98 15.75 -13.69
CA ILE A 52 -5.71 15.53 -14.41
C ILE A 52 -5.96 14.79 -15.74
N LEU A 53 -6.82 13.75 -15.73
CA LEU A 53 -7.13 12.98 -16.92
C LEU A 53 -7.82 13.85 -17.98
N ALA A 54 -8.78 14.67 -17.57
CA ALA A 54 -9.50 15.61 -18.43
C ALA A 54 -8.54 16.67 -19.01
N ALA A 55 -7.71 17.27 -18.18
CA ALA A 55 -6.72 18.28 -18.62
C ALA A 55 -5.71 17.72 -19.64
N LYS A 56 -5.35 16.44 -19.51
CA LYS A 56 -4.46 15.73 -20.45
C LYS A 56 -5.18 15.12 -21.64
N GLN A 57 -6.50 15.24 -21.74
CA GLN A 57 -7.35 14.66 -22.79
C GLN A 57 -7.10 13.16 -23.03
N LEU A 58 -6.76 12.42 -21.97
CA LEU A 58 -6.52 10.99 -22.05
C LEU A 58 -7.85 10.22 -22.08
N LYS A 59 -7.91 9.16 -22.91
CA LYS A 59 -9.12 8.35 -23.07
C LYS A 59 -9.24 7.34 -21.93
N TYR A 60 -10.47 7.09 -21.50
CA TYR A 60 -10.78 6.00 -20.58
C TYR A 60 -10.65 4.63 -21.28
N PRO A 61 -10.13 3.60 -20.60
CA PRO A 61 -10.13 2.24 -21.09
C PRO A 61 -11.58 1.77 -21.30
N LYS A 62 -11.79 0.84 -22.24
CA LYS A 62 -13.14 0.34 -22.63
C LYS A 62 -13.20 -1.17 -22.61
N GLY A 63 -14.40 -1.72 -22.68
CA GLY A 63 -14.63 -3.16 -22.80
C GLY A 63 -14.15 -3.96 -21.60
N ARG A 64 -13.57 -5.13 -21.85
CA ARG A 64 -13.08 -6.05 -20.81
C ARG A 64 -12.06 -5.45 -19.87
N LEU A 65 -11.18 -4.58 -20.38
CA LEU A 65 -10.15 -3.91 -19.58
C LEU A 65 -10.78 -2.96 -18.55
N LEU A 66 -11.83 -2.23 -18.91
CA LEU A 66 -12.58 -1.39 -17.97
C LEU A 66 -13.19 -2.23 -16.84
N VAL A 67 -13.84 -3.36 -17.17
CA VAL A 67 -14.43 -4.25 -16.16
C VAL A 67 -13.35 -4.81 -15.22
N LEU A 68 -12.22 -5.23 -15.77
CA LEU A 68 -11.08 -5.71 -14.95
C LEU A 68 -10.57 -4.62 -14.01
N LEU A 69 -10.38 -3.39 -14.50
CA LEU A 69 -9.95 -2.26 -13.67
C LEU A 69 -10.97 -1.88 -12.58
N ILE A 70 -12.26 -2.01 -12.86
CA ILE A 70 -13.31 -1.83 -11.85
C ILE A 70 -13.22 -2.91 -10.77
N LEU A 71 -13.06 -4.18 -11.13
CA LEU A 71 -12.89 -5.27 -10.17
C LEU A 71 -11.61 -5.11 -9.34
N VAL A 72 -10.50 -4.78 -10.00
CA VAL A 72 -9.22 -4.49 -9.34
C VAL A 72 -9.34 -3.29 -8.39
N GLY A 73 -10.11 -2.27 -8.77
CA GLY A 73 -10.36 -1.09 -7.95
C GLY A 73 -11.28 -1.36 -6.75
N THR A 74 -12.39 -2.07 -6.96
CA THR A 74 -13.36 -2.33 -5.89
C THR A 74 -12.89 -3.40 -4.93
N VAL A 75 -12.51 -4.57 -5.44
CA VAL A 75 -12.13 -5.73 -4.62
C VAL A 75 -10.65 -5.66 -4.23
N GLY A 76 -9.76 -5.38 -5.19
CA GLY A 76 -8.33 -5.34 -4.94
C GLY A 76 -7.93 -4.17 -4.05
N LEU A 77 -7.97 -2.94 -4.57
CA LEU A 77 -7.61 -1.75 -3.80
C LEU A 77 -8.63 -1.47 -2.70
N GLY A 78 -9.92 -1.46 -3.01
CA GLY A 78 -10.99 -1.19 -2.06
C GLY A 78 -11.01 -2.21 -0.93
N GLY A 79 -11.06 -3.50 -1.23
CA GLY A 79 -11.06 -4.56 -0.22
C GLY A 79 -9.82 -4.55 0.67
N SER A 80 -8.62 -4.44 0.08
CA SER A 80 -7.38 -4.38 0.86
C SER A 80 -7.31 -3.16 1.78
N THR A 81 -7.64 -1.96 1.27
CA THR A 81 -7.61 -0.75 2.09
C THR A 81 -8.69 -0.75 3.17
N PHE A 82 -9.88 -1.31 2.91
CA PHE A 82 -10.90 -1.46 3.93
C PHE A 82 -10.42 -2.36 5.08
N CYS A 83 -9.88 -3.53 4.78
CA CYS A 83 -9.32 -4.43 5.78
C CYS A 83 -8.18 -3.76 6.57
N TYR A 84 -7.28 -3.05 5.88
CA TYR A 84 -6.18 -2.32 6.51
C TYR A 84 -6.66 -1.26 7.50
N PHE A 85 -7.56 -0.37 7.07
CA PHE A 85 -8.03 0.72 7.91
C PHE A 85 -8.96 0.23 9.03
N THR A 86 -9.69 -0.86 8.82
CA THR A 86 -10.44 -1.54 9.88
C THR A 86 -9.47 -2.20 10.88
N ALA A 87 -8.39 -2.83 10.44
CA ALA A 87 -7.37 -3.36 11.32
C ALA A 87 -6.75 -2.28 12.22
N LEU A 88 -6.56 -1.07 11.69
CA LEU A 88 -6.08 0.08 12.48
C LEU A 88 -7.04 0.50 13.61
N THR A 89 -8.31 0.15 13.58
CA THR A 89 -9.22 0.40 14.72
C THR A 89 -9.11 -0.65 15.81
N LEU A 90 -8.56 -1.84 15.48
CA LEU A 90 -8.53 -3.03 16.33
C LEU A 90 -7.14 -3.36 16.89
N ALA A 91 -6.08 -2.85 16.28
CA ALA A 91 -4.69 -3.15 16.65
C ALA A 91 -3.79 -1.93 16.52
N PRO A 92 -2.61 -1.90 17.20
CA PRO A 92 -1.62 -0.84 17.05
C PRO A 92 -1.15 -0.64 15.62
N VAL A 93 -0.87 0.61 15.24
CA VAL A 93 -0.43 0.97 13.88
C VAL A 93 0.84 0.22 13.50
N SER A 94 1.82 0.16 14.42
CA SER A 94 3.08 -0.56 14.18
C SER A 94 2.86 -2.03 13.82
N LEU A 95 1.93 -2.72 14.50
CA LEU A 95 1.62 -4.12 14.24
C LEU A 95 0.93 -4.31 12.88
N VAL A 96 -0.08 -3.50 12.59
CA VAL A 96 -0.84 -3.56 11.32
C VAL A 96 0.07 -3.31 10.13
N VAL A 97 0.91 -2.27 10.19
CA VAL A 97 1.85 -1.93 9.12
C VAL A 97 2.82 -3.07 8.87
N VAL A 98 3.46 -3.58 9.90
CA VAL A 98 4.48 -4.64 9.76
C VAL A 98 3.88 -5.92 9.15
N ILE A 99 2.69 -6.35 9.59
CA ILE A 99 2.03 -7.54 9.04
C ILE A 99 1.61 -7.29 7.59
N THR A 100 1.06 -6.13 7.28
CA THR A 100 0.67 -5.81 5.90
C THR A 100 1.87 -5.84 4.96
N TYR A 101 3.04 -5.40 5.43
CA TYR A 101 4.28 -5.41 4.63
C TYR A 101 4.85 -6.81 4.33
N MET A 102 4.16 -7.90 4.67
CA MET A 102 4.47 -9.23 4.12
C MET A 102 4.05 -9.38 2.65
N TYR A 103 3.24 -8.46 2.08
CA TYR A 103 2.75 -8.56 0.70
C TYR A 103 3.84 -8.74 -0.36
N PRO A 104 5.06 -8.17 -0.29
CA PRO A 104 6.08 -8.40 -1.30
C PRO A 104 6.57 -9.86 -1.33
N ALA A 105 6.61 -10.52 -0.15
CA ALA A 105 6.92 -11.94 -0.08
C ALA A 105 5.81 -12.77 -0.75
N LEU A 106 4.55 -12.41 -0.55
CA LEU A 106 3.41 -13.06 -1.22
C LEU A 106 3.44 -12.85 -2.73
N VAL A 107 3.74 -11.64 -3.21
CA VAL A 107 3.91 -11.35 -4.64
C VAL A 107 4.99 -12.23 -5.25
N SER A 108 6.13 -12.41 -4.57
CA SER A 108 7.23 -13.24 -5.06
C SER A 108 6.91 -14.75 -5.07
N LEU A 109 5.92 -15.18 -4.27
CA LEU A 109 5.44 -16.57 -4.27
C LEU A 109 4.42 -16.88 -5.37
N PHE A 110 3.74 -15.88 -5.89
CA PHE A 110 2.69 -16.08 -6.89
C PHE A 110 3.16 -16.87 -8.13
N PRO A 111 4.31 -16.56 -8.77
CA PRO A 111 4.81 -17.33 -9.91
C PRO A 111 5.06 -18.80 -9.56
N VAL A 112 5.51 -19.08 -8.34
CA VAL A 112 5.76 -20.44 -7.87
C VAL A 112 4.47 -21.25 -7.76
N VAL A 113 3.43 -20.66 -7.18
CA VAL A 113 2.15 -21.34 -6.91
C VAL A 113 1.33 -21.50 -8.19
N PHE A 114 1.23 -20.44 -9.01
CA PHE A 114 0.30 -20.39 -10.14
C PHE A 114 0.96 -20.72 -11.49
N LEU A 115 2.22 -20.36 -11.68
CA LEU A 115 2.97 -20.64 -12.92
C LEU A 115 3.85 -21.88 -12.82
N LYS A 116 3.83 -22.57 -11.66
CA LYS A 116 4.66 -23.75 -11.35
C LYS A 116 6.16 -23.52 -11.58
N GLU A 117 6.61 -22.29 -11.35
CA GLU A 117 8.03 -21.98 -11.38
C GLU A 117 8.76 -22.66 -10.22
N CYS A 118 10.02 -23.00 -10.42
CA CYS A 118 10.85 -23.55 -9.35
C CYS A 118 11.03 -22.53 -8.23
N MET A 119 10.80 -22.96 -7.00
CA MET A 119 11.01 -22.13 -5.82
C MET A 119 12.51 -21.89 -5.63
N SER A 120 12.96 -20.66 -5.75
CA SER A 120 14.36 -20.36 -5.49
C SER A 120 14.63 -20.33 -3.98
N TYR A 121 15.87 -20.60 -3.62
CA TYR A 121 16.29 -20.62 -2.22
C TYR A 121 16.03 -19.27 -1.52
N GLU A 122 16.20 -18.17 -2.24
CA GLU A 122 15.95 -16.82 -1.72
C GLU A 122 14.45 -16.60 -1.40
N LYS A 123 13.54 -17.12 -2.21
CA LYS A 123 12.08 -17.03 -1.98
C LYS A 123 11.68 -17.82 -0.73
N ILE A 124 12.23 -19.04 -0.56
CA ILE A 124 11.99 -19.87 0.63
C ILE A 124 12.50 -19.16 1.89
N THR A 125 13.75 -18.71 1.86
CA THR A 125 14.38 -18.01 2.99
C THR A 125 13.63 -16.73 3.33
N GLY A 126 13.24 -15.94 2.33
CA GLY A 126 12.44 -14.73 2.50
C GLY A 126 11.09 -15.00 3.16
N LEU A 127 10.37 -16.04 2.72
CA LEU A 127 9.11 -16.43 3.34
C LEU A 127 9.27 -16.85 4.79
N PHE A 128 10.26 -17.70 5.09
CA PHE A 128 10.52 -18.18 6.45
C PHE A 128 10.87 -17.02 7.39
N LEU A 129 11.76 -16.12 6.97
CA LEU A 129 12.12 -14.94 7.75
C LEU A 129 10.96 -13.97 7.93
N THR A 130 10.08 -13.83 6.92
CA THR A 130 8.85 -13.03 7.04
C THR A 130 7.93 -13.59 8.12
N LEU A 131 7.69 -14.91 8.11
CA LEU A 131 6.87 -15.58 9.13
C LEU A 131 7.46 -15.43 10.54
N LEU A 132 8.78 -15.58 10.68
CA LEU A 132 9.47 -15.30 11.95
C LEU A 132 9.29 -13.83 12.38
N GLY A 133 9.47 -12.88 11.47
CA GLY A 133 9.27 -11.46 11.75
C GLY A 133 7.87 -11.14 12.24
N ILE A 134 6.84 -11.72 11.61
CA ILE A 134 5.44 -11.60 12.05
C ILE A 134 5.28 -12.15 13.47
N THR A 135 5.80 -13.35 13.74
CA THR A 135 5.70 -13.98 15.06
C THR A 135 6.31 -13.09 16.15
N PHE A 136 7.50 -12.53 15.90
CA PHE A 136 8.14 -11.59 16.84
C PHE A 136 7.35 -10.30 17.00
N THR A 137 6.83 -9.74 15.91
CA THR A 137 6.07 -8.47 15.96
C THR A 137 4.74 -8.65 16.67
N ALA A 138 4.11 -9.78 16.49
CA ALA A 138 2.79 -10.06 17.02
C ALA A 138 2.80 -10.56 18.49
N ALA A 139 3.93 -10.98 19.04
CA ALA A 139 4.02 -11.46 20.42
C ALA A 139 4.40 -10.34 21.41
N PRO A 140 3.81 -10.30 22.62
CA PRO A 140 2.64 -11.04 23.09
C PRO A 140 1.32 -10.41 22.63
N PHE A 141 0.37 -11.23 22.16
CA PHE A 141 -0.95 -10.74 21.76
C PHE A 141 -1.81 -10.39 22.96
N SER A 142 -2.54 -9.28 22.89
CA SER A 142 -3.77 -9.17 23.65
C SER A 142 -4.91 -9.84 22.86
N ARG A 143 -5.86 -10.48 23.57
CA ARG A 143 -7.01 -11.12 22.90
C ARG A 143 -7.81 -10.16 21.99
N GLY A 144 -7.78 -8.84 22.28
CA GLY A 144 -8.43 -7.81 21.47
C GLY A 144 -7.76 -7.53 20.12
N GLU A 145 -6.46 -7.80 19.97
CA GLU A 145 -5.70 -7.51 18.75
C GLU A 145 -5.81 -8.60 17.67
N TYR A 146 -6.35 -9.79 18.02
CA TYR A 146 -6.43 -10.92 17.10
C TYR A 146 -7.16 -10.59 15.79
N SER A 147 -8.31 -9.93 15.88
CA SER A 147 -9.08 -9.52 14.68
C SER A 147 -8.30 -8.54 13.80
N GLY A 148 -7.54 -7.61 14.42
CA GLY A 148 -6.67 -6.69 13.70
C GLY A 148 -5.53 -7.41 12.96
N ILE A 149 -4.93 -8.44 13.58
CA ILE A 149 -3.90 -9.27 12.96
C ILE A 149 -4.47 -10.01 11.74
N VAL A 150 -5.62 -10.66 11.90
CA VAL A 150 -6.28 -11.40 10.80
C VAL A 150 -6.61 -10.45 9.63
N LEU A 151 -7.18 -9.28 9.90
CA LEU A 151 -7.47 -8.29 8.86
C LEU A 151 -6.21 -7.77 8.18
N SER A 152 -5.10 -7.60 8.91
CA SER A 152 -3.81 -7.21 8.33
C SER A 152 -3.24 -8.29 7.41
N MET A 153 -3.41 -9.57 7.76
CA MET A 153 -3.02 -10.69 6.89
C MET A 153 -3.89 -10.75 5.63
N ILE A 154 -5.20 -10.57 5.77
CA ILE A 154 -6.12 -10.48 4.62
C ILE A 154 -5.71 -9.31 3.73
N THR A 155 -5.39 -8.15 4.31
CA THR A 155 -4.88 -6.99 3.58
C THR A 155 -3.66 -7.36 2.75
N ALA A 156 -2.66 -8.01 3.35
CA ALA A 156 -1.44 -8.40 2.65
C ALA A 156 -1.71 -9.32 1.44
N VAL A 157 -2.60 -10.31 1.61
CA VAL A 157 -2.98 -11.24 0.54
C VAL A 157 -3.73 -10.51 -0.57
N VAL A 158 -4.78 -9.76 -0.23
CA VAL A 158 -5.61 -9.04 -1.22
C VAL A 158 -4.79 -7.97 -1.95
N TYR A 159 -3.89 -7.28 -1.24
CA TYR A 159 -3.02 -6.29 -1.84
C TYR A 159 -1.97 -6.92 -2.76
N ALA A 160 -1.43 -8.10 -2.40
CA ALA A 160 -0.55 -8.86 -3.30
C ALA A 160 -1.26 -9.24 -4.60
N LEU A 161 -2.50 -9.73 -4.52
CA LEU A 161 -3.32 -10.05 -5.69
C LEU A 161 -3.65 -8.79 -6.51
N PHE A 162 -3.97 -7.68 -5.83
CA PHE A 162 -4.15 -6.37 -6.48
C PHE A 162 -2.93 -5.96 -7.30
N LEU A 163 -1.73 -6.09 -6.76
CA LEU A 163 -0.50 -5.75 -7.47
C LEU A 163 -0.26 -6.65 -8.68
N ILE A 164 -0.53 -7.95 -8.56
CA ILE A 164 -0.32 -8.92 -9.62
C ILE A 164 -1.28 -8.69 -10.79
N PHE A 165 -2.59 -8.68 -10.50
CA PHE A 165 -3.60 -8.49 -11.55
C PHE A 165 -3.70 -7.03 -12.02
N GLY A 166 -3.48 -6.08 -11.12
CA GLY A 166 -3.50 -4.66 -11.44
C GLY A 166 -2.35 -4.24 -12.35
N SER A 167 -1.15 -4.80 -12.16
CA SER A 167 0.02 -4.42 -12.98
C SER A 167 -0.19 -4.70 -14.46
N ALA A 168 -0.74 -5.85 -14.83
CA ALA A 168 -1.05 -6.22 -16.21
C ALA A 168 -2.07 -5.25 -16.83
N ALA A 169 -3.16 -4.95 -16.10
CA ALA A 169 -4.20 -4.02 -16.55
C ALA A 169 -3.70 -2.57 -16.67
N ILE A 170 -2.81 -2.14 -15.76
CA ILE A 170 -2.18 -0.82 -15.80
C ILE A 170 -1.23 -0.69 -17.00
N HIS A 171 -0.50 -1.74 -17.32
CA HIS A 171 0.38 -1.76 -18.50
C HIS A 171 -0.40 -1.57 -19.79
N GLU A 172 -1.55 -2.23 -19.93
CA GLU A 172 -2.41 -2.16 -21.13
C GLU A 172 -3.13 -0.82 -21.25
N ALA A 173 -3.72 -0.32 -20.15
CA ALA A 173 -4.53 0.91 -20.15
C ALA A 173 -3.70 2.21 -20.07
N GLY A 174 -2.45 2.12 -19.66
CA GLY A 174 -1.63 3.25 -19.24
C GLY A 174 -1.89 3.66 -17.78
N LEU A 175 -0.84 4.16 -17.13
CA LEU A 175 -0.83 4.40 -15.70
C LEU A 175 -1.94 5.36 -15.22
N LEU A 176 -2.08 6.54 -15.84
CA LEU A 176 -3.05 7.55 -15.42
C LEU A 176 -4.50 7.12 -15.65
N PRO A 177 -4.91 6.63 -16.85
CA PRO A 177 -6.27 6.15 -17.07
C PRO A 177 -6.65 4.98 -16.14
N ALA A 178 -5.74 4.00 -15.98
CA ALA A 178 -5.99 2.86 -15.12
C ALA A 178 -6.14 3.26 -13.65
N SER A 179 -5.21 4.06 -13.12
CA SER A 179 -5.27 4.54 -11.73
C SER A 179 -6.53 5.36 -11.47
N THR A 180 -6.98 6.17 -12.44
CA THR A 180 -8.22 6.94 -12.32
C THR A 180 -9.42 6.00 -12.17
N VAL A 181 -9.55 4.99 -13.04
CA VAL A 181 -10.66 4.02 -12.96
C VAL A 181 -10.62 3.25 -11.64
N ILE A 182 -9.45 2.77 -11.22
CA ILE A 182 -9.26 2.04 -9.96
C ILE A 182 -9.71 2.89 -8.76
N ILE A 183 -9.27 4.14 -8.67
CA ILE A 183 -9.59 5.03 -7.55
C ILE A 183 -11.09 5.42 -7.56
N VAL A 184 -11.64 5.74 -8.72
CA VAL A 184 -13.08 6.05 -8.87
C VAL A 184 -13.94 4.84 -8.49
N SER A 185 -13.56 3.63 -8.90
CA SER A 185 -14.28 2.41 -8.56
C SER A 185 -14.27 2.14 -7.04
N ALA A 186 -13.12 2.33 -6.38
CA ALA A 186 -13.04 2.26 -4.93
C ALA A 186 -13.91 3.33 -4.24
N THR A 187 -13.93 4.56 -4.78
CA THR A 187 -14.81 5.63 -4.29
C THR A 187 -16.28 5.25 -4.36
N CYS A 188 -16.72 4.69 -5.49
CA CYS A 188 -18.12 4.23 -5.67
C CYS A 188 -18.47 3.11 -4.67
N ALA A 189 -17.54 2.16 -4.45
CA ALA A 189 -17.75 1.08 -3.49
C ALA A 189 -17.91 1.62 -2.06
N TYR A 190 -17.03 2.55 -1.63
CA TYR A 190 -17.15 3.16 -0.31
C TYR A 190 -18.37 4.07 -0.20
N GLY A 191 -18.73 4.81 -1.26
CA GLY A 191 -19.96 5.59 -1.30
C GLY A 191 -21.19 4.72 -1.09
N ALA A 192 -21.25 3.55 -1.73
CA ALA A 192 -22.33 2.58 -1.51
C ALA A 192 -22.34 2.03 -0.07
N MET A 193 -21.17 1.71 0.50
CA MET A 193 -21.08 1.28 1.90
C MET A 193 -21.60 2.36 2.87
N VAL A 194 -21.16 3.58 2.70
CA VAL A 194 -21.60 4.73 3.53
C VAL A 194 -23.10 4.99 3.36
N ALA A 195 -23.65 4.85 2.15
CA ALA A 195 -25.09 5.00 1.91
C ALA A 195 -25.94 3.92 2.61
N ILE A 196 -25.39 2.69 2.74
CA ILE A 196 -26.09 1.56 3.38
C ILE A 196 -25.94 1.58 4.90
N GLN A 197 -24.73 1.84 5.41
CA GLN A 197 -24.40 1.75 6.84
C GLN A 197 -24.65 3.05 7.61
N GLY A 198 -24.81 4.16 6.88
CA GLY A 198 -24.78 5.51 7.45
C GLY A 198 -23.34 6.03 7.58
N ALA A 199 -23.18 7.34 7.38
CA ALA A 199 -21.88 7.99 7.49
C ALA A 199 -21.57 8.35 8.94
N GLN A 200 -20.38 8.04 9.41
CA GLN A 200 -19.81 8.57 10.65
C GLN A 200 -18.75 9.62 10.31
N TRP A 201 -19.22 10.87 10.20
CA TRP A 201 -18.35 11.99 9.82
C TRP A 201 -17.37 12.32 10.95
N PRO A 202 -16.10 12.66 10.63
CA PRO A 202 -15.16 13.10 11.64
C PRO A 202 -15.67 14.39 12.31
N THR A 203 -15.55 14.45 13.63
CA THR A 203 -15.97 15.62 14.41
C THR A 203 -14.81 16.59 14.61
N GLY A 204 -15.13 17.88 14.63
CA GLY A 204 -14.16 18.94 14.88
C GLY A 204 -13.11 19.14 13.79
N PRO A 205 -12.33 20.23 13.87
CA PRO A 205 -11.38 20.62 12.83
C PRO A 205 -10.20 19.64 12.71
N ILE A 206 -9.81 18.98 13.81
CA ILE A 206 -8.67 18.02 13.82
C ILE A 206 -9.04 16.76 13.02
N GLY A 207 -10.24 16.21 13.21
CA GLY A 207 -10.70 15.01 12.48
C GLY A 207 -10.83 15.28 10.99
N TRP A 208 -11.45 16.39 10.60
CA TRP A 208 -11.55 16.81 9.20
C TRP A 208 -10.18 17.12 8.60
N GLY A 209 -9.31 17.82 9.34
CA GLY A 209 -7.96 18.15 8.93
C GLY A 209 -7.13 16.87 8.64
N ALA A 210 -7.21 15.87 9.53
CA ALA A 210 -6.53 14.59 9.31
C ALA A 210 -7.07 13.83 8.09
N THR A 211 -8.39 13.82 7.88
CA THR A 211 -9.00 13.14 6.73
C THR A 211 -8.61 13.80 5.40
N VAL A 212 -8.70 15.13 5.33
CA VAL A 212 -8.29 15.90 4.14
C VAL A 212 -6.77 15.78 3.89
N ALA A 213 -5.96 15.87 4.97
CA ALA A 213 -4.52 15.69 4.86
C ALA A 213 -4.15 14.28 4.34
N SER A 214 -4.86 13.23 4.79
CA SER A 214 -4.70 11.87 4.25
C SER A 214 -4.96 11.83 2.74
N ALA A 215 -6.01 12.49 2.24
CA ALA A 215 -6.31 12.54 0.82
C ALA A 215 -5.23 13.29 0.02
N LEU A 216 -4.86 14.49 0.46
CA LEU A 216 -3.96 15.37 -0.29
C LEU A 216 -2.50 14.98 -0.14
N ILE A 217 -2.04 14.71 1.08
CA ILE A 217 -0.64 14.39 1.36
C ILE A 217 -0.35 12.95 0.99
N SER A 218 -1.09 11.98 1.57
CA SER A 218 -0.75 10.58 1.37
C SER A 218 -1.17 10.07 0.00
N THR A 219 -2.37 10.41 -0.49
CA THR A 219 -2.83 9.83 -1.75
C THR A 219 -2.34 10.64 -2.95
N VAL A 220 -2.62 11.94 -3.01
CA VAL A 220 -2.30 12.76 -4.19
C VAL A 220 -0.80 13.05 -4.26
N SER A 221 -0.24 13.69 -3.21
CA SER A 221 1.18 14.07 -3.22
C SER A 221 2.10 12.86 -3.21
N GLY A 222 1.77 11.82 -2.44
CA GLY A 222 2.49 10.55 -2.43
C GLY A 222 2.56 9.93 -3.82
N LEU A 223 1.42 9.82 -4.52
CA LEU A 223 1.38 9.28 -5.88
C LEU A 223 2.14 10.14 -6.88
N VAL A 224 1.97 11.46 -6.85
CA VAL A 224 2.69 12.38 -7.76
C VAL A 224 4.19 12.27 -7.57
N CYS A 225 4.66 12.26 -6.33
CA CYS A 225 6.08 12.11 -6.01
C CYS A 225 6.62 10.76 -6.48
N LEU A 226 5.87 9.66 -6.26
CA LEU A 226 6.25 8.33 -6.74
C LEU A 226 6.41 8.30 -8.26
N LEU A 227 5.41 8.79 -9.00
CA LEU A 227 5.42 8.80 -10.45
C LEU A 227 6.54 9.69 -11.02
N ALA A 228 6.79 10.83 -10.38
CA ALA A 228 7.87 11.72 -10.76
C ALA A 228 9.26 11.12 -10.48
N GLY A 229 9.38 10.35 -9.39
CA GLY A 229 10.58 9.61 -9.04
C GLY A 229 10.86 8.44 -9.99
N LEU A 230 9.84 7.63 -10.31
CA LEU A 230 9.93 6.49 -11.24
C LEU A 230 10.35 6.87 -12.67
N ARG A 231 10.20 8.13 -13.05
CA ARG A 231 10.74 8.64 -14.33
C ARG A 231 12.25 8.85 -14.31
N ARG A 232 12.89 8.83 -13.14
CA ARG A 232 14.29 9.20 -12.92
C ARG A 232 15.15 8.07 -12.37
N ILE A 233 14.52 7.09 -11.73
CA ILE A 233 15.19 5.90 -11.19
C ILE A 233 14.43 4.65 -11.62
N ASP A 234 15.11 3.53 -11.66
CA ASP A 234 14.50 2.24 -11.98
C ASP A 234 13.53 1.78 -10.88
N THR A 235 12.56 0.95 -11.28
CA THR A 235 11.47 0.48 -10.43
C THR A 235 11.98 -0.31 -9.21
N ALA A 236 13.09 -1.05 -9.35
CA ALA A 236 13.62 -1.84 -8.24
C ALA A 236 14.24 -0.96 -7.17
N ASN A 237 15.00 0.09 -7.56
CA ASN A 237 15.50 1.08 -6.61
C ASN A 237 14.34 1.85 -5.93
N ALA A 238 13.31 2.19 -6.70
CA ALA A 238 12.11 2.83 -6.14
C ALA A 238 11.41 1.94 -5.10
N ALA A 239 11.24 0.63 -5.39
CA ALA A 239 10.65 -0.32 -4.45
C ALA A 239 11.47 -0.43 -3.15
N MET A 240 12.80 -0.47 -3.23
CA MET A 240 13.67 -0.48 -2.06
C MET A 240 13.52 0.79 -1.22
N ILE A 241 13.48 1.97 -1.86
CA ILE A 241 13.32 3.25 -1.15
C ILE A 241 11.93 3.36 -0.54
N SER A 242 10.89 2.81 -1.18
CA SER A 242 9.51 2.82 -0.68
C SER A 242 9.35 2.06 0.64
N THR A 243 10.25 1.13 1.01
CA THR A 243 10.23 0.50 2.33
C THR A 243 10.45 1.48 3.49
N PHE A 244 10.98 2.68 3.19
CA PHE A 244 11.07 3.78 4.15
C PHE A 244 9.71 4.18 4.72
N GLU A 245 8.62 3.93 4.03
CA GLU A 245 7.23 4.10 4.51
C GLU A 245 7.01 3.39 5.86
N VAL A 246 7.50 2.15 6.01
CA VAL A 246 7.36 1.38 7.26
C VAL A 246 8.06 2.07 8.41
N VAL A 247 9.28 2.56 8.16
CA VAL A 247 10.08 3.27 9.18
C VAL A 247 9.35 4.53 9.61
N VAL A 248 8.82 5.31 8.66
CA VAL A 248 8.06 6.53 8.95
C VAL A 248 6.80 6.20 9.75
N SER A 249 6.01 5.19 9.32
CA SER A 249 4.77 4.79 10.00
C SER A 249 5.03 4.36 11.45
N ILE A 250 6.02 3.51 11.70
CA ILE A 250 6.34 3.03 13.04
C ILE A 250 6.87 4.19 13.91
N THR A 251 7.78 5.00 13.36
CA THR A 251 8.33 6.14 14.09
C THR A 251 7.23 7.12 14.52
N LEU A 252 6.32 7.45 13.61
CA LEU A 252 5.20 8.35 13.91
C LEU A 252 4.18 7.71 14.85
N ALA A 253 3.93 6.40 14.77
CA ALA A 253 3.06 5.70 15.72
C ALA A 253 3.59 5.84 17.16
N VAL A 254 4.90 5.74 17.33
CA VAL A 254 5.54 5.93 18.65
C VAL A 254 5.47 7.38 19.11
N ILE A 255 5.86 8.33 18.25
CA ILE A 255 5.99 9.74 18.64
C ILE A 255 4.61 10.37 18.81
N VAL A 256 3.69 10.18 17.86
CA VAL A 256 2.41 10.87 17.79
C VAL A 256 1.33 10.13 18.58
N LEU A 257 1.24 8.79 18.40
CA LEU A 257 0.22 7.96 19.05
C LEU A 257 0.69 7.38 20.38
N LYS A 258 1.96 7.62 20.76
CA LYS A 258 2.59 7.12 21.99
C LYS A 258 2.48 5.60 22.13
N GLU A 259 2.56 4.87 21.02
CA GLU A 259 2.57 3.41 21.03
C GLU A 259 3.81 2.89 21.75
N ALA A 260 3.63 1.95 22.69
CA ALA A 260 4.73 1.30 23.37
C ALA A 260 5.47 0.36 22.40
N ILE A 261 6.77 0.60 22.24
CA ILE A 261 7.64 -0.32 21.52
C ILE A 261 8.14 -1.39 22.50
N SER A 262 7.85 -2.64 22.22
CA SER A 262 8.53 -3.76 22.86
C SER A 262 9.75 -4.18 22.02
N TRP A 263 10.76 -4.73 22.69
CA TRP A 263 11.93 -5.26 21.99
C TRP A 263 11.57 -6.28 20.90
N SER A 264 10.60 -7.15 21.16
CA SER A 264 10.12 -8.13 20.19
C SER A 264 9.52 -7.48 18.93
N LYS A 265 8.70 -6.43 19.07
CA LYS A 265 8.13 -5.68 17.93
C LYS A 265 9.23 -5.03 17.09
N THR A 266 10.26 -4.48 17.71
CA THR A 266 11.40 -3.88 17.00
C THR A 266 12.17 -4.94 16.21
N VAL A 267 12.49 -6.07 16.81
CA VAL A 267 13.20 -7.17 16.14
C VAL A 267 12.37 -7.69 14.96
N GLY A 268 11.07 -7.93 15.15
CA GLY A 268 10.18 -8.38 14.08
C GLY A 268 10.08 -7.38 12.92
N ALA A 269 9.95 -6.08 13.21
CA ALA A 269 9.90 -5.04 12.19
C ALA A 269 11.22 -4.95 11.39
N VAL A 270 12.37 -4.98 12.07
CA VAL A 270 13.69 -4.97 11.42
C VAL A 270 13.85 -6.21 10.53
N LEU A 271 13.42 -7.37 10.98
CA LEU A 271 13.50 -8.62 10.23
C LEU A 271 12.65 -8.56 8.96
N ILE A 272 11.42 -8.05 9.03
CA ILE A 272 10.55 -7.90 7.86
C ILE A 272 11.11 -6.88 6.87
N ILE A 273 11.61 -5.72 7.33
CA ILE A 273 12.27 -4.74 6.47
C ILE A 273 13.48 -5.36 5.76
N PHE A 274 14.32 -6.10 6.50
CA PHE A 274 15.46 -6.80 5.92
C PHE A 274 15.05 -7.77 4.81
N VAL A 275 14.00 -8.57 5.04
CA VAL A 275 13.48 -9.53 4.05
C VAL A 275 12.96 -8.82 2.81
N VAL A 276 12.21 -7.73 2.96
CA VAL A 276 11.69 -6.96 1.83
C VAL A 276 12.85 -6.41 0.98
N LEU A 277 13.86 -5.86 1.61
CA LEU A 277 15.07 -5.37 0.92
C LEU A 277 15.86 -6.50 0.25
N PHE A 278 15.98 -7.65 0.91
CA PHE A 278 16.65 -8.83 0.38
C PHE A 278 15.95 -9.37 -0.87
N LEU A 279 14.63 -9.53 -0.82
CA LEU A 279 13.82 -10.00 -1.95
C LEU A 279 13.85 -8.99 -3.11
N ALA A 280 13.71 -7.70 -2.83
CA ALA A 280 13.79 -6.66 -3.85
C ALA A 280 15.15 -6.66 -4.57
N LYS A 281 16.25 -6.85 -3.83
CA LYS A 281 17.60 -6.97 -4.41
C LYS A 281 17.77 -8.24 -5.26
N SER A 282 17.19 -9.36 -4.84
CA SER A 282 17.22 -10.62 -5.57
C SER A 282 16.47 -10.51 -6.91
N GLU A 283 15.27 -9.96 -6.91
CA GLU A 283 14.48 -9.72 -8.13
C GLU A 283 15.19 -8.74 -9.08
N TYR A 284 15.80 -7.68 -8.56
CA TYR A 284 16.60 -6.75 -9.36
C TYR A 284 17.77 -7.44 -10.07
N LYS A 285 18.50 -8.30 -9.35
CA LYS A 285 19.62 -9.05 -9.93
C LYS A 285 19.16 -9.98 -11.05
N ARG A 286 18.01 -10.65 -10.88
CA ARG A 286 17.42 -11.53 -11.90
C ARG A 286 17.01 -10.76 -13.15
N ALA A 287 16.24 -9.68 -12.99
CA ALA A 287 15.80 -8.84 -14.10
C ALA A 287 16.99 -8.29 -14.92
N ARG A 288 18.09 -7.93 -14.26
CA ARG A 288 19.31 -7.46 -14.92
C ARG A 288 20.00 -8.56 -15.74
N ILE A 289 20.03 -9.80 -15.23
CA ILE A 289 20.60 -10.95 -15.94
C ILE A 289 19.75 -11.29 -17.17
N GLU A 290 18.44 -11.26 -17.05
CA GLU A 290 17.53 -11.51 -18.17
C GLU A 290 17.65 -10.47 -19.28
N LEU A 291 17.77 -9.17 -18.94
CA LEU A 291 18.04 -8.11 -19.91
C LEU A 291 19.38 -8.33 -20.62
N PHE A 292 20.43 -8.63 -19.88
CA PHE A 292 21.75 -8.89 -20.46
C PHE A 292 21.76 -10.08 -21.41
N ASN A 293 21.02 -11.14 -21.08
CA ASN A 293 20.90 -12.33 -21.94
C ASN A 293 20.04 -12.07 -23.20
N ARG A 294 19.08 -11.13 -23.15
CA ARG A 294 18.32 -10.69 -24.34
C ARG A 294 19.13 -9.85 -25.30
N ASP A 295 20.02 -9.02 -24.77
CA ASP A 295 20.90 -8.17 -25.60
C ASP A 295 22.03 -8.98 -26.30
N LEU A 296 22.23 -10.25 -25.89
CA LEU A 296 23.18 -11.17 -26.49
C LEU A 296 22.57 -12.11 -27.57
N GLN A 297 21.24 -12.10 -27.72
CA GLN A 297 20.50 -12.87 -28.75
C GLN A 297 20.02 -11.96 -29.89
#